data_1a2193cc8fa6bdfd97eb039ac3459749
#
_entry.id   1a2193cc8fa6bdfd97eb039ac3459749
#
_cell.length_a   1.000
_cell.length_b   1.000
_cell.length_c   1.000
_cell.angle_alpha   90.00
_cell.angle_beta   90.00
_cell.angle_gamma   90.00
#
_symmetry.space_group_name_H-M   'P 1'
#
loop_
_entity.id
_entity.type
_entity.pdbx_description
1 polymer ?
#
loop_
_entity_poly.entity_id
_entity_poly.type
_entity_poly.pdbx_seq_one_letter_code
_entity_poly.pdbx_strand_id
1 'polypeptide(L)'
;MKRNKQRKKQIILSTTAIIAILGAIIALCNIIVDKNAKGRTFNDINDVPTMQTALLLGTNPKARGGKRPSSFYMARIKATAELYKHGKFRQLIISGDKREGYDEPQTMRHDLIERGVPDSIITMDGQGYRTLLSMRNIKQHFRVNDMIIISQKWHNERSIFLADKMNIKAVGYNADDVRHPRAIW
;
A
#
# COMPACT_ATOMS: atom_id res chain seq x y z
N MET A 1 27.80 -14.68 -45.19
CA MET A 1 26.80 -13.64 -44.94
C MET A 1 25.40 -14.15 -44.56
N LYS A 2 24.78 -15.11 -45.26
CA LYS A 2 23.42 -15.64 -44.95
C LYS A 2 23.26 -16.21 -43.54
N ARG A 3 24.22 -16.96 -42.98
CA ARG A 3 24.19 -17.60 -41.65
C ARG A 3 24.16 -16.59 -40.50
N ASN A 4 24.84 -15.46 -40.64
CA ASN A 4 24.81 -14.37 -39.65
C ASN A 4 23.44 -13.65 -39.62
N LYS A 5 22.80 -13.51 -40.76
CA LYS A 5 21.47 -12.89 -40.89
C LYS A 5 20.38 -13.78 -40.25
N GLN A 6 20.48 -15.09 -40.43
CA GLN A 6 19.57 -16.06 -39.80
C GLN A 6 19.74 -16.09 -38.27
N ARG A 7 20.98 -16.13 -37.75
CA ARG A 7 21.26 -16.05 -36.33
C ARG A 7 20.69 -14.77 -35.68
N LYS A 8 20.89 -13.60 -36.31
CA LYS A 8 20.33 -12.34 -35.82
C LYS A 8 18.79 -12.40 -35.79
N LYS A 9 18.13 -12.94 -36.82
CA LYS A 9 16.66 -13.09 -36.89
C LYS A 9 16.15 -14.02 -35.76
N GLN A 10 16.82 -15.13 -35.49
CA GLN A 10 16.48 -16.04 -34.41
C GLN A 10 16.63 -15.39 -33.02
N ILE A 11 17.72 -14.65 -32.80
CA ILE A 11 17.94 -13.92 -31.53
C ILE A 11 16.81 -12.88 -31.31
N ILE A 12 16.50 -12.08 -32.33
CA ILE A 12 15.42 -11.09 -32.24
C ILE A 12 14.10 -11.78 -31.90
N LEU A 13 13.75 -12.85 -32.60
CA LEU A 13 12.50 -13.59 -32.36
C LEU A 13 12.43 -14.15 -30.95
N SER A 14 13.51 -14.77 -30.46
CA SER A 14 13.59 -15.31 -29.09
C SER A 14 13.47 -14.21 -28.04
N THR A 15 14.14 -13.07 -28.23
CA THR A 15 14.07 -11.93 -27.32
C THR A 15 12.66 -11.34 -27.25
N THR A 16 12.02 -11.18 -28.42
CA THR A 16 10.62 -10.69 -28.49
C THR A 16 9.66 -11.65 -27.79
N ALA A 17 9.83 -12.97 -27.99
CA ALA A 17 9.00 -13.97 -27.32
C ALA A 17 9.17 -13.93 -25.78
N ILE A 18 10.40 -13.79 -25.29
CA ILE A 18 10.67 -13.66 -23.84
C ILE A 18 10.00 -12.41 -23.26
N ILE A 19 10.11 -11.27 -23.95
CA ILE A 19 9.48 -10.02 -23.50
C ILE A 19 7.96 -10.17 -23.46
N ALA A 20 7.36 -10.79 -24.49
CA ALA A 20 5.92 -11.04 -24.53
C ALA A 20 5.46 -11.95 -23.39
N ILE A 21 6.19 -13.01 -23.08
CA ILE A 21 5.89 -13.92 -21.97
C ILE A 21 5.98 -13.18 -20.62
N LEU A 22 7.03 -12.40 -20.40
CA LEU A 22 7.18 -11.59 -19.17
C LEU A 22 6.03 -10.59 -19.04
N GLY A 23 5.65 -9.91 -20.12
CA GLY A 23 4.49 -9.02 -20.14
C GLY A 23 3.19 -9.72 -19.78
N ALA A 24 2.96 -10.91 -20.34
CA ALA A 24 1.79 -11.73 -20.03
C ALA A 24 1.76 -12.17 -18.54
N ILE A 25 2.90 -12.56 -17.99
CA ILE A 25 3.02 -12.92 -16.55
C ILE A 25 2.67 -11.72 -15.67
N ILE A 26 3.22 -10.54 -15.95
CA ILE A 26 2.94 -9.32 -15.19
C ILE A 26 1.44 -8.97 -15.25
N ALA A 27 0.84 -9.03 -16.44
CA ALA A 27 -0.58 -8.77 -16.63
C ALA A 27 -1.45 -9.76 -15.83
N LEU A 28 -1.11 -11.06 -15.87
CA LEU A 28 -1.80 -12.11 -15.13
C LEU A 28 -1.70 -11.88 -13.62
N CYS A 29 -0.52 -11.54 -13.10
CA CYS A 29 -0.34 -11.21 -11.69
C CYS A 29 -1.22 -10.03 -11.25
N ASN A 30 -1.29 -8.96 -12.04
CA ASN A 30 -2.15 -7.83 -11.74
C ASN A 30 -3.64 -8.23 -11.72
N ILE A 31 -4.09 -8.99 -12.72
CA ILE A 31 -5.48 -9.48 -12.78
C ILE A 31 -5.83 -10.34 -11.56
N ILE A 32 -4.92 -11.18 -11.09
CA ILE A 32 -5.12 -12.00 -9.90
C ILE A 32 -5.28 -11.14 -8.65
N VAL A 33 -4.42 -10.12 -8.47
CA VAL A 33 -4.48 -9.19 -7.34
C VAL A 33 -5.79 -8.39 -7.36
N ASP A 34 -6.16 -7.80 -8.50
CA ASP A 34 -7.37 -7.00 -8.64
C ASP A 34 -8.64 -7.84 -8.40
N LYS A 35 -8.70 -9.06 -8.96
CA LYS A 35 -9.83 -9.97 -8.73
C LYS A 35 -9.94 -10.41 -7.28
N ASN A 36 -8.82 -10.65 -6.61
CA ASN A 36 -8.78 -11.04 -5.20
C ASN A 36 -9.35 -9.92 -4.31
N ALA A 37 -9.02 -8.67 -4.59
CA ALA A 37 -9.46 -7.51 -3.79
C ALA A 37 -10.86 -6.99 -4.17
N LYS A 38 -11.50 -7.55 -5.21
CA LYS A 38 -12.80 -7.07 -5.72
C LYS A 38 -13.87 -7.09 -4.62
N GLY A 39 -14.56 -5.94 -4.44
CA GLY A 39 -15.59 -5.77 -3.42
C GLY A 39 -15.07 -5.58 -2.00
N ARG A 40 -13.73 -5.47 -1.82
CA ARG A 40 -13.10 -5.27 -0.51
C ARG A 40 -12.33 -3.94 -0.39
N THR A 41 -12.41 -3.07 -1.40
CA THR A 41 -11.86 -1.71 -1.33
C THR A 41 -12.99 -0.69 -1.42
N PHE A 42 -12.96 0.33 -0.58
CA PHE A 42 -14.02 1.32 -0.40
C PHE A 42 -13.47 2.72 -0.62
N ASN A 43 -14.28 3.59 -1.26
CA ASN A 43 -13.99 5.00 -1.43
C ASN A 43 -14.90 5.87 -0.54
N ASP A 44 -16.10 5.38 -0.19
CA ASP A 44 -17.00 6.04 0.74
C ASP A 44 -16.79 5.48 2.15
N ILE A 45 -16.66 6.36 3.11
CA ILE A 45 -16.43 6.01 4.51
C ILE A 45 -17.61 5.26 5.12
N ASN A 46 -18.82 5.53 4.63
CA ASN A 46 -20.04 4.87 5.12
C ASN A 46 -20.05 3.38 4.78
N ASP A 47 -19.50 3.01 3.64
CA ASP A 47 -19.44 1.63 3.16
C ASP A 47 -18.35 0.80 3.87
N VAL A 48 -17.40 1.46 4.55
CA VAL A 48 -16.32 0.76 5.27
C VAL A 48 -16.89 0.05 6.50
N PRO A 49 -16.70 -1.26 6.65
CA PRO A 49 -17.10 -1.96 7.87
C PRO A 49 -16.29 -1.46 9.08
N THR A 50 -16.92 -1.44 10.24
CA THR A 50 -16.20 -1.18 11.50
C THR A 50 -15.39 -2.40 11.88
N MET A 51 -14.10 -2.20 12.21
CA MET A 51 -13.17 -3.25 12.67
C MET A 51 -12.41 -2.78 13.90
N GLN A 52 -11.84 -3.74 14.64
CA GLN A 52 -11.05 -3.39 15.84
C GLN A 52 -9.78 -2.64 15.47
N THR A 53 -9.09 -3.05 14.41
CA THR A 53 -7.76 -2.56 14.02
C THR A 53 -7.78 -1.90 12.65
N ALA A 54 -7.06 -0.78 12.52
CA ALA A 54 -6.67 -0.21 11.23
C ALA A 54 -5.16 -0.28 11.06
N LEU A 55 -4.71 -0.52 9.84
CA LEU A 55 -3.32 -0.48 9.41
C LEU A 55 -3.11 0.67 8.45
N LEU A 56 -2.38 1.69 8.88
CA LEU A 56 -1.91 2.76 8.01
C LEU A 56 -0.55 2.37 7.40
N LEU A 57 -0.50 2.23 6.09
CA LEU A 57 0.75 1.94 5.39
C LEU A 57 1.58 3.21 5.18
N GLY A 58 2.88 3.12 5.45
CA GLY A 58 3.84 4.20 5.30
C GLY A 58 4.02 4.67 3.86
N THR A 59 4.38 5.91 3.72
CA THR A 59 4.83 6.55 2.48
C THR A 59 5.66 7.78 2.82
N ASN A 60 6.57 8.15 1.93
CA ASN A 60 7.46 9.28 2.16
C ASN A 60 6.66 10.57 2.46
N PRO A 61 6.89 11.22 3.61
CA PRO A 61 6.23 12.48 3.98
C PRO A 61 6.51 13.63 3.01
N LYS A 62 7.65 13.58 2.33
CA LYS A 62 8.09 14.64 1.41
C LYS A 62 7.96 14.20 -0.04
N ALA A 63 7.51 15.10 -0.90
CA ALA A 63 7.51 14.90 -2.34
C ALA A 63 8.95 14.85 -2.89
N ARG A 64 9.10 14.30 -4.10
CA ARG A 64 10.39 14.26 -4.80
C ARG A 64 10.99 15.68 -4.87
N GLY A 65 12.19 15.86 -4.34
CA GLY A 65 12.84 17.16 -4.19
C GLY A 65 12.72 17.79 -2.80
N GLY A 66 12.01 17.19 -1.85
CA GLY A 66 12.08 17.49 -0.41
C GLY A 66 11.42 18.79 0.07
N LYS A 67 10.94 19.66 -0.83
CA LYS A 67 10.44 21.01 -0.49
C LYS A 67 8.94 21.06 -0.14
N ARG A 68 8.15 20.07 -0.49
CA ARG A 68 6.70 20.07 -0.28
C ARG A 68 6.26 18.75 0.36
N PRO A 69 5.16 18.72 1.14
CA PRO A 69 4.57 17.47 1.59
C PRO A 69 4.17 16.59 0.40
N SER A 70 4.31 15.29 0.55
CA SER A 70 3.80 14.33 -0.42
C SER A 70 2.27 14.31 -0.41
N SER A 71 1.65 14.45 -1.56
CA SER A 71 0.20 14.42 -1.68
C SER A 71 -0.37 13.04 -1.27
N PHE A 72 0.33 11.95 -1.56
CA PHE A 72 -0.03 10.60 -1.11
C PHE A 72 0.00 10.47 0.41
N TYR A 73 1.02 11.08 1.04
CA TYR A 73 1.14 11.13 2.48
C TYR A 73 -0.04 11.88 3.11
N MET A 74 -0.31 13.10 2.64
CA MET A 74 -1.40 13.93 3.16
C MET A 74 -2.76 13.26 2.98
N ALA A 75 -3.00 12.59 1.85
CA ALA A 75 -4.21 11.84 1.60
C ALA A 75 -4.40 10.69 2.61
N ARG A 76 -3.35 9.93 2.93
CA ARG A 76 -3.41 8.84 3.92
C ARG A 76 -3.67 9.37 5.33
N ILE A 77 -2.99 10.43 5.74
CA ILE A 77 -3.19 11.07 7.05
C ILE A 77 -4.64 11.56 7.18
N LYS A 78 -5.16 12.26 6.17
CA LYS A 78 -6.56 12.72 6.12
C LYS A 78 -7.53 11.54 6.24
N ALA A 79 -7.37 10.52 5.38
CA ALA A 79 -8.22 9.34 5.35
C ALA A 79 -8.26 8.61 6.72
N THR A 80 -7.09 8.48 7.38
CA THR A 80 -7.00 7.84 8.69
C THR A 80 -7.74 8.63 9.76
N ALA A 81 -7.54 9.96 9.81
CA ALA A 81 -8.22 10.82 10.78
C ALA A 81 -9.75 10.83 10.58
N GLU A 82 -10.22 10.82 9.33
CA GLU A 82 -11.64 10.74 9.01
C GLU A 82 -12.25 9.39 9.43
N LEU A 83 -11.61 8.26 9.14
CA LEU A 83 -12.06 6.94 9.59
C LEU A 83 -12.15 6.87 11.11
N TYR A 84 -11.18 7.43 11.84
CA TYR A 84 -11.21 7.49 13.27
C TYR A 84 -12.41 8.31 13.79
N LYS A 85 -12.64 9.51 13.25
CA LYS A 85 -13.78 10.37 13.61
C LYS A 85 -15.13 9.67 13.41
N HIS A 86 -15.24 8.80 12.42
CA HIS A 86 -16.45 8.00 12.15
C HIS A 86 -16.50 6.69 12.94
N GLY A 87 -15.57 6.46 13.88
CA GLY A 87 -15.58 5.29 14.76
C GLY A 87 -15.33 3.97 14.04
N LYS A 88 -14.66 3.99 12.87
CA LYS A 88 -14.45 2.78 12.06
C LYS A 88 -13.41 1.83 12.63
N PHE A 89 -12.55 2.29 13.54
CA PHE A 89 -11.57 1.47 14.24
C PHE A 89 -11.29 1.98 15.65
N ARG A 90 -10.68 1.14 16.50
CA ARG A 90 -10.30 1.47 17.88
C ARG A 90 -8.79 1.38 18.14
N GLN A 91 -8.05 0.69 17.29
CA GLN A 91 -6.60 0.56 17.34
C GLN A 91 -6.01 0.90 15.99
N LEU A 92 -4.90 1.63 15.99
CA LEU A 92 -4.18 2.01 14.79
C LEU A 92 -2.75 1.50 14.83
N ILE A 93 -2.35 0.75 13.81
CA ILE A 93 -0.96 0.38 13.58
C ILE A 93 -0.46 1.20 12.40
N ILE A 94 0.67 1.90 12.59
CA ILE A 94 1.35 2.64 11.53
C ILE A 94 2.58 1.83 11.13
N SER A 95 2.59 1.27 9.92
CA SER A 95 3.70 0.45 9.42
C SER A 95 4.43 1.18 8.30
N GLY A 96 5.70 1.48 8.50
CA GLY A 96 6.52 2.23 7.57
C GLY A 96 8.02 1.98 7.75
N ASP A 97 8.83 2.72 7.00
CA ASP A 97 10.28 2.64 7.02
C ASP A 97 10.85 3.48 8.18
N LYS A 98 11.66 2.82 9.01
CA LYS A 98 12.44 3.47 10.06
C LYS A 98 13.90 3.08 9.94
N ARG A 99 14.76 4.09 9.78
CA ARG A 99 16.21 3.97 9.71
C ARG A 99 16.86 5.22 10.27
N GLU A 100 18.16 5.24 10.39
CA GLU A 100 18.89 6.40 10.88
C GLU A 100 18.55 7.69 10.12
N GLY A 101 18.12 8.72 10.83
CA GLY A 101 17.68 10.00 10.26
C GLY A 101 16.34 9.97 9.51
N TYR A 102 15.59 8.86 9.52
CA TYR A 102 14.32 8.74 8.81
C TYR A 102 13.33 7.82 9.56
N ASP A 103 12.16 8.34 9.94
CA ASP A 103 11.14 7.61 10.69
C ASP A 103 9.73 8.00 10.17
N GLU A 104 9.22 7.21 9.20
CA GLU A 104 7.87 7.43 8.66
C GLU A 104 6.79 7.25 9.72
N PRO A 105 6.75 6.14 10.50
CA PRO A 105 5.74 5.94 11.52
C PRO A 105 5.69 7.07 12.55
N GLN A 106 6.83 7.58 13.01
CA GLN A 106 6.87 8.67 13.98
C GLN A 106 6.31 9.97 13.40
N THR A 107 6.65 10.28 12.14
CA THR A 107 6.13 11.46 11.45
C THR A 107 4.61 11.37 11.27
N MET A 108 4.12 10.20 10.83
CA MET A 108 2.68 9.95 10.67
C MET A 108 1.92 10.01 11.99
N ARG A 109 2.50 9.46 13.07
CA ARG A 109 1.93 9.51 14.43
C ARG A 109 1.74 10.97 14.87
N HIS A 110 2.76 11.80 14.73
CA HIS A 110 2.70 13.22 15.07
C HIS A 110 1.54 13.92 14.33
N ASP A 111 1.49 13.79 13.01
CA ASP A 111 0.47 14.44 12.18
C ASP A 111 -0.96 13.94 12.45
N LEU A 112 -1.12 12.68 12.88
CA LEU A 112 -2.42 12.13 13.28
C LEU A 112 -2.88 12.64 14.63
N ILE A 113 -1.98 12.77 15.60
CA ILE A 113 -2.28 13.37 16.90
C ILE A 113 -2.77 14.81 16.73
N GLU A 114 -2.10 15.60 15.89
CA GLU A 114 -2.55 16.96 15.56
C GLU A 114 -3.95 17.01 14.92
N ARG A 115 -4.40 15.91 14.30
CA ARG A 115 -5.76 15.78 13.74
C ARG A 115 -6.77 15.12 14.67
N GLY A 116 -6.40 14.94 15.94
CA GLY A 116 -7.29 14.46 16.99
C GLY A 116 -7.39 12.93 17.09
N VAL A 117 -6.45 12.18 16.51
CA VAL A 117 -6.33 10.74 16.80
C VAL A 117 -5.55 10.58 18.11
N PRO A 118 -6.11 9.94 19.14
CA PRO A 118 -5.44 9.80 20.42
C PRO A 118 -4.17 8.98 20.32
N ASP A 119 -3.11 9.43 20.97
CA ASP A 119 -1.84 8.72 21.02
C ASP A 119 -1.94 7.31 21.60
N SER A 120 -2.82 7.13 22.58
CA SER A 120 -3.03 5.87 23.28
C SER A 120 -3.50 4.70 22.42
N ILE A 121 -4.06 4.98 21.21
CA ILE A 121 -4.51 3.93 20.30
C ILE A 121 -3.51 3.64 19.19
N ILE A 122 -2.40 4.39 19.10
CA ILE A 122 -1.42 4.30 18.03
C ILE A 122 -0.26 3.38 18.45
N THR A 123 0.01 2.39 17.61
CA THR A 123 1.19 1.53 17.72
C THR A 123 2.02 1.65 16.44
N MET A 124 3.34 1.64 16.56
CA MET A 124 4.25 1.83 15.44
C MET A 124 4.97 0.54 15.05
N ASP A 125 5.02 0.24 13.76
CA ASP A 125 5.86 -0.78 13.13
C ASP A 125 6.91 -0.10 12.25
N GLY A 126 8.12 0.04 12.74
CA GLY A 126 9.25 0.64 12.01
C GLY A 126 9.95 -0.31 11.04
N GLN A 127 9.46 -1.55 10.88
CA GLN A 127 10.05 -2.55 9.98
C GLN A 127 9.20 -2.77 8.71
N GLY A 128 8.26 -1.85 8.45
CA GLY A 128 7.33 -1.91 7.33
C GLY A 128 7.85 -1.36 5.99
N TYR A 129 9.14 -1.50 5.69
CA TYR A 129 9.75 -1.01 4.45
C TYR A 129 9.34 -1.78 3.18
N ARG A 130 8.56 -2.84 3.30
CA ARG A 130 7.89 -3.57 2.22
C ARG A 130 6.53 -4.06 2.67
N THR A 131 5.53 -4.02 1.80
CA THR A 131 4.16 -4.47 2.10
C THR A 131 4.11 -5.90 2.67
N LEU A 132 4.92 -6.82 2.12
CA LEU A 132 5.00 -8.19 2.62
C LEU A 132 5.47 -8.25 4.08
N LEU A 133 6.43 -7.40 4.46
CA LEU A 133 6.94 -7.34 5.83
C LEU A 133 5.90 -6.74 6.77
N SER A 134 5.21 -5.66 6.35
CA SER A 134 4.08 -5.12 7.10
C SER A 134 3.06 -6.20 7.42
N MET A 135 2.60 -6.96 6.42
CA MET A 135 1.62 -8.04 6.64
C MET A 135 2.15 -9.13 7.57
N ARG A 136 3.43 -9.51 7.42
CA ARG A 136 4.07 -10.50 8.31
C ARG A 136 4.12 -9.99 9.75
N ASN A 137 4.52 -8.74 9.97
CA ASN A 137 4.59 -8.15 11.30
C ASN A 137 3.20 -8.06 11.94
N ILE A 138 2.18 -7.64 11.19
CA ILE A 138 0.79 -7.63 11.62
C ILE A 138 0.38 -9.01 12.14
N LYS A 139 0.70 -10.08 11.42
CA LYS A 139 0.34 -11.44 11.85
C LYS A 139 1.15 -11.95 13.04
N GLN A 140 2.47 -11.78 13.00
CA GLN A 140 3.38 -12.44 13.93
C GLN A 140 3.61 -11.64 15.21
N HIS A 141 3.79 -10.33 15.09
CA HIS A 141 4.10 -9.47 16.25
C HIS A 141 2.85 -8.86 16.87
N PHE A 142 1.91 -8.37 16.04
CA PHE A 142 0.69 -7.72 16.55
C PHE A 142 -0.48 -8.70 16.71
N ARG A 143 -0.39 -9.91 16.14
CA ARG A 143 -1.41 -10.97 16.24
C ARG A 143 -2.80 -10.55 15.76
N VAL A 144 -2.86 -9.62 14.81
CA VAL A 144 -4.10 -9.14 14.20
C VAL A 144 -4.59 -10.14 13.15
N ASN A 145 -5.88 -10.46 13.17
CA ASN A 145 -6.51 -11.40 12.25
C ASN A 145 -7.50 -10.71 11.29
N ASP A 146 -7.95 -9.50 11.63
CA ASP A 146 -8.85 -8.70 10.79
C ASP A 146 -8.53 -7.21 10.92
N MET A 147 -8.58 -6.46 9.80
CA MET A 147 -8.19 -5.06 9.79
C MET A 147 -8.71 -4.27 8.58
N ILE A 148 -8.78 -2.93 8.76
CA ILE A 148 -8.90 -1.96 7.67
C ILE A 148 -7.51 -1.52 7.25
N ILE A 149 -7.14 -1.68 5.99
CA ILE A 149 -5.89 -1.15 5.43
C ILE A 149 -6.16 0.22 4.82
N ILE A 150 -5.34 1.21 5.15
CA ILE A 150 -5.48 2.59 4.69
C ILE A 150 -4.30 2.94 3.79
N SER A 151 -4.57 3.09 2.51
CA SER A 151 -3.58 3.46 1.48
C SER A 151 -4.28 3.87 0.17
N GLN A 152 -3.54 4.09 -0.92
CA GLN A 152 -4.13 4.23 -2.26
C GLN A 152 -4.68 2.90 -2.76
N LYS A 153 -5.68 2.94 -3.65
CA LYS A 153 -6.41 1.77 -4.14
C LYS A 153 -5.49 0.63 -4.58
N TRP A 154 -4.58 0.87 -5.51
CA TRP A 154 -3.65 -0.15 -6.03
C TRP A 154 -2.77 -0.78 -4.94
N HIS A 155 -2.43 0.00 -3.90
CA HIS A 155 -1.66 -0.49 -2.76
C HIS A 155 -2.53 -1.31 -1.80
N ASN A 156 -3.78 -0.90 -1.58
CA ASN A 156 -4.75 -1.65 -0.81
C ASN A 156 -5.02 -3.02 -1.45
N GLU A 157 -5.26 -3.08 -2.76
CA GLU A 157 -5.49 -4.32 -3.52
C GLU A 157 -4.33 -5.31 -3.33
N ARG A 158 -3.10 -4.85 -3.50
CA ARG A 158 -1.91 -5.68 -3.26
C ARG A 158 -1.77 -6.10 -1.80
N SER A 159 -2.09 -5.22 -0.86
CA SER A 159 -1.99 -5.50 0.57
C SER A 159 -3.04 -6.51 1.02
N ILE A 160 -4.26 -6.42 0.52
CA ILE A 160 -5.34 -7.40 0.75
C ILE A 160 -4.93 -8.79 0.23
N PHE A 161 -4.36 -8.86 -0.97
CA PHE A 161 -3.85 -10.12 -1.51
C PHE A 161 -2.78 -10.75 -0.61
N LEU A 162 -1.85 -9.96 -0.10
CA LEU A 162 -0.80 -10.44 0.81
C LEU A 162 -1.35 -10.81 2.19
N ALA A 163 -2.34 -10.06 2.71
CA ALA A 163 -3.04 -10.36 3.95
C ALA A 163 -3.72 -11.72 3.90
N ASP A 164 -4.44 -12.01 2.80
CA ASP A 164 -5.09 -13.33 2.61
C ASP A 164 -4.08 -14.48 2.65
N LYS A 165 -2.88 -14.31 2.07
CA LYS A 165 -1.82 -15.33 2.11
C LYS A 165 -1.28 -15.59 3.52
N MET A 166 -1.60 -14.73 4.46
CA MET A 166 -1.23 -14.85 5.88
C MET A 166 -2.44 -15.11 6.78
N ASN A 167 -3.59 -15.47 6.20
CA ASN A 167 -4.85 -15.69 6.92
C ASN A 167 -5.24 -14.46 7.77
N ILE A 168 -5.14 -13.26 7.19
CA ILE A 168 -5.62 -12.01 7.75
C ILE A 168 -6.80 -11.54 6.91
N LYS A 169 -7.97 -11.37 7.52
CA LYS A 169 -9.15 -10.80 6.86
C LYS A 169 -8.97 -9.29 6.75
N ALA A 170 -8.83 -8.77 5.53
CA ALA A 170 -8.57 -7.35 5.32
C ALA A 170 -9.54 -6.73 4.32
N VAL A 171 -9.90 -5.48 4.60
CA VAL A 171 -10.55 -4.58 3.65
C VAL A 171 -9.68 -3.33 3.48
N GLY A 172 -9.85 -2.61 2.37
CA GLY A 172 -9.08 -1.39 2.09
C GLY A 172 -9.97 -0.15 2.10
N TYR A 173 -9.53 0.91 2.74
CA TYR A 173 -10.07 2.26 2.53
C TYR A 173 -9.12 3.04 1.64
N ASN A 174 -9.65 3.52 0.51
CA ASN A 174 -8.84 4.19 -0.49
C ASN A 174 -8.67 5.66 -0.12
N ALA A 175 -7.46 6.01 0.33
CA ALA A 175 -7.06 7.41 0.41
C ALA A 175 -7.08 8.04 -0.99
N ASP A 176 -7.42 9.33 -1.07
CA ASP A 176 -7.54 10.06 -2.33
C ASP A 176 -6.35 9.79 -3.25
N ASP A 177 -6.64 9.46 -4.50
CA ASP A 177 -5.60 9.28 -5.50
C ASP A 177 -5.25 10.64 -6.10
N VAL A 178 -3.99 11.04 -5.91
CA VAL A 178 -3.52 12.33 -6.39
C VAL A 178 -3.25 12.23 -7.88
N ARG A 179 -4.23 12.62 -8.66
CA ARG A 179 -4.05 12.85 -10.11
C ARG A 179 -3.11 14.03 -10.32
N HIS A 180 -1.80 13.78 -10.38
CA HIS A 180 -0.88 14.77 -10.95
C HIS A 180 -1.05 14.78 -12.47
N PRO A 181 -1.41 15.92 -13.09
CA PRO A 181 -1.45 16.04 -14.57
C PRO A 181 -0.09 15.80 -15.25
N ARG A 182 0.97 15.62 -14.47
CA ARG A 182 2.36 15.39 -14.93
C ARG A 182 3.02 14.13 -14.36
N ALA A 183 2.27 13.23 -13.77
CA ALA A 183 2.79 11.91 -13.41
C ALA A 183 2.62 10.95 -14.59
N ILE A 184 3.09 11.37 -15.75
CA ILE A 184 3.50 10.45 -16.82
C ILE A 184 5.00 10.29 -16.60
N TRP A 185 5.37 9.16 -15.98
CA TRP A 185 6.69 8.44 -15.95
C TRP A 185 7.97 9.26 -16.10
#